data_a53beff8571d896d37436a1ed485cd31
#
_entry.id   a53beff8571d896d37436a1ed485cd31
#
_cell.length_a   1.000
_cell.length_b   1.000
_cell.length_c   1.000
_cell.angle_alpha   90.00
_cell.angle_beta   90.00
_cell.angle_gamma   90.00
#
_symmetry.space_group_name_H-M   'P 1'
#
loop_
_entity.id
_entity.type
_entity.pdbx_description
1 polymer ?
#
loop_
_entity_poly.entity_id
_entity_poly.type
_entity_poly.pdbx_seq_one_letter_code
_entity_poly.pdbx_strand_id
1 'polypeptide(L)'
;MTLHPTPDDTILRIENVAKSYGPVRALRGVSTQIRRGSIHGLLGENGAGKSTLVGIISGQVIPTSGQILMNGQPLKQVDVKAMEQAGVFLVTQEPMIIGNLTAAENLMLGIWPTRNGLVDWKQLNADAARMLDGSGIDPKALAGQLDAVARRKLNILRAMFSGGKVIILDEPTASLTVVDRRQLFDFMLRLKGEGVTFIFISHYNDEILEICDAVTVLRDGALAGTRADITGLTSEQLTELVIGHGVELFQRKRRDHSGKAPAISLRGVRGKWLALDSLDIAPGEVVGFTGLPGAGAKEMARAIFGLHPAIGTLAMNGAGVQPLPRSPSAAFEAGIAYLSDDRRKDGAVGQMSIGSNIAMSSLATRSKLGFIDADAEASVINHYFAAMGVKSPNPDYSVNTLSGGNQQKVCLGRVLATQPRLLMVDEPTRGIDMGVKQDVLRIIDELSDAGVAVIIVSSDTDELVRAVDRVCIFDQGTIKETLTGEDICVERIRASVQGSSS
;
A
#
# COMPACT_ATOMS: atom_id res chain seq x y z
N MET A 1 -15.75 29.25 11.11
CA MET A 1 -15.04 29.91 12.23
C MET A 1 -13.80 29.03 12.51
N THR A 2 -12.66 29.39 11.93
CA THR A 2 -11.40 28.66 12.09
C THR A 2 -10.83 29.01 13.46
N LEU A 3 -11.02 28.11 14.43
CA LEU A 3 -10.32 28.18 15.70
C LEU A 3 -8.82 27.95 15.43
N HIS A 4 -8.04 29.02 15.40
CA HIS A 4 -6.59 28.91 15.50
C HIS A 4 -6.29 28.39 16.92
N PRO A 5 -5.53 27.24 17.05
CA PRO A 5 -5.13 26.78 18.38
C PRO A 5 -4.34 27.89 19.10
N THR A 6 -4.62 28.04 20.38
CA THR A 6 -3.85 28.95 21.21
C THR A 6 -2.37 28.53 21.21
N PRO A 7 -1.40 29.43 21.35
CA PRO A 7 0.04 29.10 21.37
C PRO A 7 0.43 28.03 22.39
N ASP A 8 -0.37 27.85 23.43
CA ASP A 8 -0.13 26.91 24.54
C ASP A 8 -0.47 25.44 24.20
N ASP A 9 -1.23 25.19 23.13
CA ASP A 9 -1.70 23.84 22.76
C ASP A 9 -0.84 23.16 21.66
N THR A 10 0.14 23.87 21.11
CA THR A 10 1.01 23.35 20.06
C THR A 10 2.28 22.76 20.66
N ILE A 11 2.51 21.45 20.43
CA ILE A 11 3.74 20.77 20.86
C ILE A 11 4.88 20.94 19.85
N LEU A 12 4.57 20.83 18.56
CA LEU A 12 5.55 20.92 17.47
C LEU A 12 5.05 21.91 16.41
N ARG A 13 5.90 22.85 16.03
CA ARG A 13 5.64 23.80 14.95
C ARG A 13 6.77 23.75 13.93
N ILE A 14 6.42 23.70 12.69
CA ILE A 14 7.30 23.69 11.52
C ILE A 14 7.07 25.02 10.81
N GLU A 15 8.13 25.79 10.54
CA GLU A 15 8.03 27.11 9.93
C GLU A 15 8.94 27.22 8.71
N ASN A 16 8.32 27.42 7.53
CA ASN A 16 8.98 27.62 6.24
C ASN A 16 10.09 26.60 5.92
N VAL A 17 9.91 25.36 6.33
CA VAL A 17 10.91 24.31 6.13
C VAL A 17 11.00 23.93 4.65
N ALA A 18 12.21 24.09 4.09
CA ALA A 18 12.53 23.71 2.72
C ALA A 18 13.69 22.73 2.68
N LYS A 19 13.69 21.85 1.65
CA LYS A 19 14.78 20.92 1.38
C LYS A 19 15.00 20.74 -0.10
N SER A 20 16.25 20.90 -0.54
CA SER A 20 16.70 20.60 -1.89
C SER A 20 17.76 19.49 -1.89
N TYR A 21 17.67 18.58 -2.85
CA TYR A 21 18.66 17.57 -3.16
C TYR A 21 19.16 17.83 -4.59
N GLY A 22 20.27 18.58 -4.70
CA GLY A 22 20.74 19.08 -5.99
C GLY A 22 19.66 19.95 -6.66
N PRO A 23 19.23 19.64 -7.88
CA PRO A 23 18.19 20.40 -8.61
C PRO A 23 16.77 20.13 -8.11
N VAL A 24 16.55 19.05 -7.35
CA VAL A 24 15.21 18.63 -6.91
C VAL A 24 14.83 19.34 -5.61
N ARG A 25 13.79 20.16 -5.64
CA ARG A 25 13.20 20.78 -4.44
C ARG A 25 12.17 19.84 -3.83
N ALA A 26 12.59 19.03 -2.86
CA ALA A 26 11.73 18.06 -2.18
C ALA A 26 10.72 18.72 -1.23
N LEU A 27 11.09 19.86 -0.60
CA LEU A 27 10.17 20.70 0.17
C LEU A 27 10.36 22.16 -0.21
N ARG A 28 9.25 22.91 -0.31
CA ARG A 28 9.19 24.28 -0.84
C ARG A 28 8.69 25.30 0.18
N GLY A 29 9.11 25.18 1.46
CA GLY A 29 8.68 26.12 2.51
C GLY A 29 7.40 25.66 3.20
N VAL A 30 7.40 24.46 3.75
CA VAL A 30 6.27 23.89 4.47
C VAL A 30 6.15 24.49 5.85
N SER A 31 4.93 24.93 6.23
CA SER A 31 4.59 25.41 7.58
C SER A 31 3.37 24.66 8.09
N THR A 32 3.46 24.01 9.27
CA THR A 32 2.36 23.29 9.90
C THR A 32 2.55 23.22 11.42
N GLN A 33 1.49 22.85 12.13
CA GLN A 33 1.46 22.80 13.60
C GLN A 33 0.80 21.49 14.05
N ILE A 34 1.39 20.87 15.05
CA ILE A 34 0.89 19.62 15.66
C ILE A 34 0.43 19.95 17.08
N ARG A 35 -0.81 19.62 17.41
CA ARG A 35 -1.38 19.82 18.74
C ARG A 35 -0.90 18.75 19.71
N ARG A 36 -0.69 19.14 20.95
CA ARG A 36 -0.35 18.23 22.05
C ARG A 36 -1.48 17.23 22.28
N GLY A 37 -1.14 15.96 22.53
CA GLY A 37 -2.12 14.90 22.81
C GLY A 37 -3.09 14.65 21.65
N SER A 38 -2.66 14.89 20.40
CA SER A 38 -3.45 14.60 19.20
C SER A 38 -2.80 13.53 18.36
N ILE A 39 -3.58 12.89 17.51
CA ILE A 39 -3.10 12.07 16.40
C ILE A 39 -3.25 12.92 15.14
N HIS A 40 -2.12 13.34 14.57
CA HIS A 40 -2.07 14.21 13.42
C HIS A 40 -1.69 13.43 12.16
N GLY A 41 -2.61 13.34 11.20
CA GLY A 41 -2.38 12.70 9.92
C GLY A 41 -1.47 13.52 9.01
N LEU A 42 -0.44 12.91 8.42
CA LEU A 42 0.38 13.49 7.37
C LEU A 42 0.11 12.77 6.05
N LEU A 43 -0.54 13.46 5.14
CA LEU A 43 -1.04 12.94 3.87
C LEU A 43 -0.33 13.56 2.67
N GLY A 44 -0.49 12.94 1.52
CA GLY A 44 0.01 13.39 0.23
C GLY A 44 0.38 12.21 -0.64
N GLU A 45 0.51 12.44 -1.94
CA GLU A 45 0.96 11.42 -2.89
C GLU A 45 2.43 11.01 -2.64
N ASN A 46 2.86 9.91 -3.28
CA ASN A 46 4.27 9.53 -3.25
C ASN A 46 5.10 10.61 -3.98
N GLY A 47 6.23 10.99 -3.39
CA GLY A 47 6.99 12.14 -3.90
C GLY A 47 6.50 13.52 -3.44
N ALA A 48 5.37 13.62 -2.73
CA ALA A 48 4.86 14.88 -2.19
C ALA A 48 5.75 15.52 -1.12
N GLY A 49 6.82 14.83 -0.68
CA GLY A 49 7.75 15.33 0.33
C GLY A 49 7.52 14.80 1.74
N LYS A 50 6.56 13.89 1.98
CA LYS A 50 6.26 13.34 3.32
C LYS A 50 7.50 12.76 4.00
N SER A 51 8.20 11.82 3.36
CA SER A 51 9.39 11.18 3.94
C SER A 51 10.53 12.19 4.18
N THR A 52 10.64 13.24 3.36
CA THR A 52 11.60 14.32 3.59
C THR A 52 11.21 15.15 4.81
N LEU A 53 9.93 15.50 4.96
CA LEU A 53 9.43 16.24 6.13
C LEU A 53 9.59 15.41 7.40
N VAL A 54 9.24 14.13 7.37
CA VAL A 54 9.44 13.17 8.47
C VAL A 54 10.92 13.04 8.83
N GLY A 55 11.79 12.89 7.82
CA GLY A 55 13.24 12.85 8.02
C GLY A 55 13.78 14.12 8.69
N ILE A 56 13.21 15.30 8.37
CA ILE A 56 13.58 16.56 9.03
C ILE A 56 13.06 16.60 10.47
N ILE A 57 11.80 16.25 10.71
CA ILE A 57 11.19 16.23 12.04
C ILE A 57 11.87 15.19 12.95
N SER A 58 12.37 14.08 12.40
CA SER A 58 13.12 13.06 13.15
C SER A 58 14.62 13.34 13.26
N GLY A 59 15.12 14.41 12.62
CA GLY A 59 16.53 14.77 12.63
C GLY A 59 17.43 13.96 11.69
N GLN A 60 16.88 13.09 10.87
CA GLN A 60 17.64 12.31 9.88
C GLN A 60 18.07 13.14 8.67
N VAL A 61 17.35 14.23 8.39
CA VAL A 61 17.58 15.13 7.27
C VAL A 61 17.68 16.55 7.78
N ILE A 62 18.79 17.23 7.47
CA ILE A 62 18.97 18.66 7.80
C ILE A 62 18.18 19.49 6.78
N PRO A 63 17.29 20.42 7.18
CA PRO A 63 16.60 21.31 6.26
C PRO A 63 17.57 22.25 5.56
N THR A 64 17.24 22.71 4.35
CA THR A 64 17.99 23.73 3.63
C THR A 64 17.69 25.12 4.20
N SER A 65 16.46 25.36 4.64
CA SER A 65 16.00 26.58 5.31
C SER A 65 14.75 26.30 6.14
N GLY A 66 14.35 27.29 6.95
CA GLY A 66 13.24 27.16 7.89
C GLY A 66 13.69 26.69 9.27
N GLN A 67 12.74 26.52 10.17
CA GLN A 67 13.01 26.08 11.54
C GLN A 67 11.93 25.18 12.10
N ILE A 68 12.29 24.44 13.14
CA ILE A 68 11.39 23.59 13.93
C ILE A 68 11.37 24.14 15.35
N LEU A 69 10.18 24.31 15.90
CA LEU A 69 9.99 24.73 17.29
C LEU A 69 9.33 23.58 18.06
N MET A 70 9.87 23.29 19.23
CA MET A 70 9.30 22.35 20.18
C MET A 70 8.84 23.11 21.42
N ASN A 71 7.55 23.01 21.78
CA ASN A 71 6.96 23.80 22.87
C ASN A 71 7.20 25.32 22.73
N GLY A 72 7.13 25.85 21.51
CA GLY A 72 7.37 27.24 21.21
C GLY A 72 8.86 27.69 21.19
N GLN A 73 9.79 26.77 21.50
CA GLN A 73 11.22 27.07 21.50
C GLN A 73 11.88 26.55 20.21
N PRO A 74 12.60 27.38 19.45
CA PRO A 74 13.29 26.92 18.25
C PRO A 74 14.42 25.94 18.60
N LEU A 75 14.51 24.85 17.88
CA LEU A 75 15.58 23.87 18.03
C LEU A 75 16.84 24.41 17.35
N LYS A 76 17.91 24.52 18.13
CA LYS A 76 19.20 25.05 17.65
C LYS A 76 19.91 24.10 16.67
N GLN A 77 19.66 22.82 16.80
CA GLN A 77 20.27 21.78 16.00
C GLN A 77 19.19 20.75 15.62
N VAL A 78 19.23 20.32 14.35
CA VAL A 78 18.30 19.31 13.82
C VAL A 78 19.15 18.11 13.42
N ASP A 79 19.37 17.23 14.37
CA ASP A 79 19.92 15.89 14.19
C ASP A 79 19.13 14.88 15.05
N VAL A 80 19.32 13.59 14.82
CA VAL A 80 18.57 12.53 15.51
C VAL A 80 18.66 12.67 17.03
N LYS A 81 19.88 12.90 17.57
CA LYS A 81 20.09 12.99 19.01
C LYS A 81 19.37 14.21 19.61
N ALA A 82 19.43 15.36 18.95
CA ALA A 82 18.75 16.58 19.41
C ALA A 82 17.22 16.41 19.37
N MET A 83 16.69 15.76 18.34
CA MET A 83 15.25 15.50 18.23
C MET A 83 14.77 14.49 19.28
N GLU A 84 15.51 13.42 19.52
CA GLU A 84 15.21 12.46 20.61
C GLU A 84 15.26 13.14 22.00
N GLN A 85 16.24 14.01 22.25
CA GLN A 85 16.32 14.80 23.48
C GLN A 85 15.14 15.77 23.63
N ALA A 86 14.63 16.30 22.52
CA ALA A 86 13.41 17.11 22.51
C ALA A 86 12.14 16.28 22.69
N GLY A 87 12.24 14.95 22.61
CA GLY A 87 11.12 14.00 22.77
C GLY A 87 10.43 13.64 21.46
N VAL A 88 11.11 13.73 20.32
CA VAL A 88 10.58 13.31 19.01
C VAL A 88 11.24 12.02 18.60
N PHE A 89 10.43 10.98 18.35
CA PHE A 89 10.88 9.65 17.96
C PHE A 89 10.19 9.18 16.69
N LEU A 90 10.95 8.50 15.81
CA LEU A 90 10.43 7.87 14.61
C LEU A 90 10.34 6.35 14.80
N VAL A 91 9.15 5.81 14.59
CA VAL A 91 8.90 4.37 14.46
C VAL A 91 8.69 4.08 12.98
N THR A 92 9.64 3.37 12.41
CA THR A 92 9.66 3.02 10.98
C THR A 92 8.63 1.95 10.62
N GLN A 93 8.32 1.82 9.34
CA GLN A 93 7.38 0.85 8.78
C GLN A 93 7.70 -0.59 9.22
N GLU A 94 8.99 -0.98 9.22
CA GLU A 94 9.42 -2.27 9.78
C GLU A 94 9.84 -2.07 11.23
N PRO A 95 9.22 -2.80 12.19
CA PRO A 95 9.60 -2.70 13.59
C PRO A 95 11.05 -3.11 13.84
N MET A 96 11.85 -2.19 14.35
CA MET A 96 13.25 -2.45 14.70
C MET A 96 13.32 -3.18 16.06
N ILE A 97 13.36 -4.51 16.01
CA ILE A 97 13.48 -5.38 17.20
C ILE A 97 14.65 -6.33 17.05
N ILE A 98 15.25 -6.70 18.17
CA ILE A 98 16.27 -7.75 18.25
C ILE A 98 15.56 -9.03 18.66
N GLY A 99 15.34 -9.94 17.70
CA GLY A 99 14.50 -11.12 17.87
C GLY A 99 14.94 -12.10 18.97
N ASN A 100 16.24 -12.18 19.25
CA ASN A 100 16.83 -13.05 20.27
C ASN A 100 16.80 -12.46 21.69
N LEU A 101 16.38 -11.20 21.83
CA LEU A 101 16.16 -10.55 23.11
C LEU A 101 14.69 -10.67 23.52
N THR A 102 14.44 -10.64 24.83
CA THR A 102 13.08 -10.57 25.38
C THR A 102 12.42 -9.24 25.07
N ALA A 103 11.09 -9.15 25.23
CA ALA A 103 10.36 -7.89 25.10
C ALA A 103 10.87 -6.84 26.11
N ALA A 104 11.17 -7.26 27.35
CA ALA A 104 11.76 -6.40 28.38
C ALA A 104 13.12 -5.83 27.96
N GLU A 105 14.00 -6.65 27.44
CA GLU A 105 15.33 -6.22 26.97
C GLU A 105 15.24 -5.29 25.75
N ASN A 106 14.33 -5.59 24.81
CA ASN A 106 14.08 -4.71 23.66
C ASN A 106 13.52 -3.35 24.08
N LEU A 107 12.57 -3.34 25.02
CA LEU A 107 11.94 -2.12 25.52
C LEU A 107 12.97 -1.18 26.17
N MET A 108 13.87 -1.74 26.97
CA MET A 108 14.87 -1.01 27.73
C MET A 108 16.19 -0.80 26.96
N LEU A 109 16.23 -1.16 25.68
CA LEU A 109 17.45 -1.08 24.86
C LEU A 109 17.99 0.36 24.82
N GLY A 110 19.26 0.53 25.23
CA GLY A 110 19.92 1.85 25.32
C GLY A 110 19.71 2.58 26.65
N ILE A 111 18.79 2.13 27.52
CA ILE A 111 18.50 2.70 28.85
C ILE A 111 18.53 1.67 29.96
N TRP A 112 19.29 0.59 29.77
CA TRP A 112 19.36 -0.48 30.76
C TRP A 112 19.86 0.03 32.11
N PRO A 113 19.12 -0.22 33.21
CA PRO A 113 19.56 0.19 34.54
C PRO A 113 20.87 -0.54 34.94
N THR A 114 21.80 0.19 35.46
CA THR A 114 23.08 -0.36 35.86
C THR A 114 23.33 -0.12 37.35
N ARG A 115 23.91 -1.12 38.01
CA ARG A 115 24.38 -1.06 39.39
C ARG A 115 25.83 -1.57 39.47
N ASN A 116 26.72 -0.73 39.98
CA ASN A 116 28.17 -1.05 40.07
C ASN A 116 28.81 -1.46 38.72
N GLY A 117 28.36 -0.85 37.60
CA GLY A 117 28.88 -1.14 36.25
C GLY A 117 28.30 -2.39 35.58
N LEU A 118 27.40 -3.11 36.25
CA LEU A 118 26.70 -4.27 35.70
C LEU A 118 25.20 -3.94 35.52
N VAL A 119 24.55 -4.67 34.59
CA VAL A 119 23.09 -4.51 34.35
C VAL A 119 22.33 -5.03 35.59
N ASP A 120 21.44 -4.18 36.12
CA ASP A 120 20.50 -4.59 37.16
C ASP A 120 19.26 -5.25 36.52
N TRP A 121 19.37 -6.56 36.31
CA TRP A 121 18.31 -7.37 35.69
C TRP A 121 17.00 -7.37 36.50
N LYS A 122 17.10 -7.24 37.83
CA LYS A 122 15.90 -7.19 38.68
C LYS A 122 15.14 -5.89 38.44
N GLN A 123 15.86 -4.77 38.42
CA GLN A 123 15.26 -3.47 38.14
C GLN A 123 14.74 -3.41 36.71
N LEU A 124 15.52 -3.89 35.72
CA LEU A 124 15.11 -3.94 34.32
C LEU A 124 13.78 -4.65 34.14
N ASN A 125 13.66 -5.87 34.68
CA ASN A 125 12.43 -6.65 34.54
C ASN A 125 11.24 -6.02 35.27
N ALA A 126 11.46 -5.39 36.44
CA ALA A 126 10.42 -4.71 37.19
C ALA A 126 9.90 -3.46 36.43
N ASP A 127 10.82 -2.67 35.87
CA ASP A 127 10.47 -1.48 35.09
C ASP A 127 9.77 -1.88 33.79
N ALA A 128 10.31 -2.86 33.06
CA ALA A 128 9.69 -3.34 31.84
C ALA A 128 8.29 -3.93 32.07
N ALA A 129 8.09 -4.67 33.16
CA ALA A 129 6.75 -5.20 33.50
C ALA A 129 5.73 -4.10 33.71
N ARG A 130 6.12 -3.00 34.38
CA ARG A 130 5.24 -1.82 34.55
C ARG A 130 4.97 -1.11 33.22
N MET A 131 5.99 -0.97 32.39
CA MET A 131 5.91 -0.31 31.09
C MET A 131 5.07 -1.09 30.07
N LEU A 132 5.08 -2.43 30.14
CA LEU A 132 4.31 -3.31 29.28
C LEU A 132 2.91 -3.60 29.80
N ASP A 133 2.56 -3.09 30.98
CA ASP A 133 1.23 -3.30 31.58
C ASP A 133 0.12 -2.79 30.63
N GLY A 134 -0.93 -3.59 30.48
CA GLY A 134 -2.04 -3.30 29.59
C GLY A 134 -1.71 -3.35 28.08
N SER A 135 -0.47 -3.69 27.68
CA SER A 135 -0.13 -3.86 26.25
C SER A 135 -0.50 -5.22 25.69
N GLY A 136 -0.68 -6.23 26.57
CA GLY A 136 -0.86 -7.63 26.22
C GLY A 136 0.45 -8.35 25.84
N ILE A 137 1.63 -7.74 26.11
CA ILE A 137 2.93 -8.31 25.81
C ILE A 137 3.54 -8.90 27.09
N ASP A 138 3.90 -10.19 27.06
CA ASP A 138 4.69 -10.80 28.14
C ASP A 138 6.13 -10.25 28.11
N PRO A 139 6.60 -9.61 29.20
CA PRO A 139 7.96 -9.09 29.29
C PRO A 139 9.07 -10.14 29.01
N LYS A 140 8.80 -11.40 29.28
CA LYS A 140 9.74 -12.51 29.12
C LYS A 140 9.70 -13.17 27.75
N ALA A 141 8.68 -12.87 26.92
CA ALA A 141 8.57 -13.43 25.58
C ALA A 141 9.73 -12.96 24.70
N LEU A 142 10.30 -13.85 23.89
CA LEU A 142 11.28 -13.47 22.87
C LEU A 142 10.62 -12.57 21.82
N ALA A 143 11.22 -11.42 21.55
CA ALA A 143 10.64 -10.44 20.64
C ALA A 143 10.47 -10.99 19.21
N GLY A 144 11.31 -11.94 18.79
CA GLY A 144 11.18 -12.65 17.53
C GLY A 144 9.94 -13.54 17.42
N GLN A 145 9.31 -13.92 18.53
CA GLN A 145 8.10 -14.76 18.58
C GLN A 145 6.81 -13.93 18.69
N LEU A 146 6.93 -12.63 18.95
CA LEU A 146 5.79 -11.73 19.01
C LEU A 146 5.12 -11.62 17.64
N ASP A 147 3.80 -11.47 17.64
CA ASP A 147 3.04 -11.15 16.43
C ASP A 147 3.33 -9.72 15.90
N ALA A 148 2.79 -9.40 14.75
CA ALA A 148 3.04 -8.11 14.10
C ALA A 148 2.56 -6.91 14.93
N VAL A 149 1.41 -7.03 15.62
CA VAL A 149 0.84 -5.97 16.46
C VAL A 149 1.67 -5.76 17.70
N ALA A 150 2.04 -6.86 18.39
CA ALA A 150 2.85 -6.79 19.59
C ALA A 150 4.24 -6.17 19.32
N ARG A 151 4.85 -6.49 18.17
CA ARG A 151 6.11 -5.86 17.75
C ARG A 151 5.96 -4.35 17.54
N ARG A 152 4.86 -3.90 16.94
CA ARG A 152 4.59 -2.46 16.77
C ARG A 152 4.34 -1.76 18.09
N LYS A 153 3.50 -2.34 18.95
CA LYS A 153 3.25 -1.84 20.31
C LYS A 153 4.56 -1.71 21.10
N LEU A 154 5.43 -2.73 21.01
CA LEU A 154 6.74 -2.73 21.69
C LEU A 154 7.62 -1.55 21.22
N ASN A 155 7.68 -1.25 19.92
CA ASN A 155 8.44 -0.12 19.39
C ASN A 155 7.85 1.25 19.83
N ILE A 156 6.53 1.38 19.84
CA ILE A 156 5.86 2.60 20.32
C ILE A 156 6.17 2.82 21.79
N LEU A 157 6.05 1.78 22.63
CA LEU A 157 6.38 1.84 24.05
C LEU A 157 7.85 2.18 24.28
N ARG A 158 8.78 1.59 23.52
CA ARG A 158 10.20 1.93 23.59
C ARG A 158 10.42 3.41 23.32
N ALA A 159 9.84 3.96 22.25
CA ALA A 159 9.93 5.39 21.94
C ALA A 159 9.36 6.26 23.08
N MET A 160 8.19 5.89 23.61
CA MET A 160 7.53 6.61 24.71
C MET A 160 8.41 6.61 25.98
N PHE A 161 8.91 5.44 26.39
CA PHE A 161 9.71 5.33 27.62
C PHE A 161 11.15 5.84 27.48
N SER A 162 11.62 6.04 26.23
CA SER A 162 12.85 6.80 25.97
C SER A 162 12.67 8.33 26.06
N GLY A 163 11.49 8.79 26.47
CA GLY A 163 11.16 10.21 26.63
C GLY A 163 10.34 10.80 25.47
N GLY A 164 9.75 9.94 24.64
CA GLY A 164 8.95 10.35 23.49
C GLY A 164 7.68 11.10 23.90
N LYS A 165 7.55 12.33 23.42
CA LYS A 165 6.36 13.19 23.53
C LYS A 165 5.61 13.29 22.21
N VAL A 166 6.36 13.20 21.11
CA VAL A 166 5.86 13.12 19.73
C VAL A 166 6.41 11.87 19.10
N ILE A 167 5.54 10.94 18.74
CA ILE A 167 5.90 9.67 18.11
C ILE A 167 5.41 9.69 16.66
N ILE A 168 6.34 9.60 15.72
CA ILE A 168 6.05 9.54 14.30
C ILE A 168 5.89 8.06 13.92
N LEU A 169 4.77 7.71 13.30
CA LEU A 169 4.46 6.37 12.83
C LEU A 169 4.40 6.38 11.31
N ASP A 170 5.37 5.74 10.67
CA ASP A 170 5.44 5.65 9.22
C ASP A 170 4.80 4.35 8.74
N GLU A 171 3.59 4.46 8.14
CA GLU A 171 2.77 3.34 7.65
C GLU A 171 2.65 2.16 8.66
N PRO A 172 2.22 2.41 9.91
CA PRO A 172 2.27 1.39 10.95
C PRO A 172 1.30 0.22 10.74
N THR A 173 0.34 0.35 9.86
CA THR A 173 -0.71 -0.62 9.56
C THR A 173 -0.40 -1.50 8.36
N ALA A 174 0.69 -1.21 7.64
CA ALA A 174 1.12 -2.03 6.51
C ALA A 174 1.27 -3.51 6.93
N SER A 175 0.64 -4.40 6.20
CA SER A 175 0.65 -5.86 6.44
C SER A 175 -0.11 -6.35 7.68
N LEU A 176 -0.91 -5.49 8.33
CA LEU A 176 -1.81 -5.88 9.42
C LEU A 176 -3.18 -6.31 8.88
N THR A 177 -3.80 -7.29 9.55
CA THR A 177 -5.21 -7.61 9.33
C THR A 177 -6.11 -6.50 9.88
N VAL A 178 -7.39 -6.49 9.49
CA VAL A 178 -8.38 -5.51 10.03
C VAL A 178 -8.48 -5.60 11.56
N VAL A 179 -8.44 -6.83 12.11
CA VAL A 179 -8.49 -7.05 13.57
C VAL A 179 -7.24 -6.49 14.24
N ASP A 180 -6.05 -6.78 13.67
CA ASP A 180 -4.77 -6.30 14.18
C ASP A 180 -4.68 -4.77 14.15
N ARG A 181 -5.15 -4.15 13.06
CA ARG A 181 -5.23 -2.69 12.91
C ARG A 181 -6.06 -2.07 14.03
N ARG A 182 -7.24 -2.62 14.30
CA ARG A 182 -8.11 -2.14 15.37
C ARG A 182 -7.43 -2.22 16.73
N GLN A 183 -6.77 -3.33 17.04
CA GLN A 183 -5.99 -3.46 18.27
C GLN A 183 -4.87 -2.43 18.40
N LEU A 184 -4.21 -2.08 17.29
CA LEU A 184 -3.19 -1.04 17.26
C LEU A 184 -3.81 0.34 17.50
N PHE A 185 -4.95 0.63 16.87
CA PHE A 185 -5.66 1.91 17.02
C PHE A 185 -6.18 2.11 18.43
N ASP A 186 -6.81 1.10 19.04
CA ASP A 186 -7.25 1.14 20.45
C ASP A 186 -6.07 1.42 21.39
N PHE A 187 -4.91 0.81 21.11
CA PHE A 187 -3.68 1.05 21.86
C PHE A 187 -3.18 2.48 21.70
N MET A 188 -3.16 3.03 20.49
CA MET A 188 -2.76 4.42 20.22
C MET A 188 -3.71 5.42 20.87
N LEU A 189 -5.02 5.18 20.81
CA LEU A 189 -6.03 6.03 21.45
C LEU A 189 -5.85 6.06 22.98
N ARG A 190 -5.50 4.93 23.60
CA ARG A 190 -5.17 4.87 25.03
C ARG A 190 -3.96 5.76 25.34
N LEU A 191 -2.85 5.60 24.61
CA LEU A 191 -1.64 6.40 24.82
C LEU A 191 -1.85 7.88 24.55
N LYS A 192 -2.69 8.22 23.56
CA LYS A 192 -3.15 9.61 23.36
C LYS A 192 -3.85 10.16 24.60
N GLY A 193 -4.73 9.37 25.22
CA GLY A 193 -5.37 9.72 26.50
C GLY A 193 -4.37 9.94 27.65
N GLU A 194 -3.19 9.33 27.59
CA GLU A 194 -2.07 9.54 28.52
C GLU A 194 -1.20 10.75 28.13
N GLY A 195 -1.55 11.50 27.08
CA GLY A 195 -0.90 12.72 26.64
C GLY A 195 0.19 12.55 25.57
N VAL A 196 0.33 11.36 24.98
CA VAL A 196 1.24 11.11 23.85
C VAL A 196 0.67 11.75 22.59
N THR A 197 1.53 12.41 21.83
CA THR A 197 1.19 13.00 20.53
C THR A 197 1.72 12.10 19.41
N PHE A 198 0.89 11.84 18.39
CA PHE A 198 1.28 11.05 17.24
C PHE A 198 1.28 11.87 15.95
N ILE A 199 2.27 11.63 15.09
CA ILE A 199 2.22 11.97 13.67
C ILE A 199 2.03 10.64 12.94
N PHE A 200 0.86 10.49 12.31
CA PHE A 200 0.44 9.24 11.68
C PHE A 200 0.49 9.38 10.15
N ILE A 201 1.30 8.56 9.50
CA ILE A 201 1.45 8.55 8.06
C ILE A 201 0.75 7.30 7.53
N SER A 202 -0.25 7.49 6.70
CA SER A 202 -0.93 6.42 5.97
C SER A 202 -1.34 6.91 4.59
N HIS A 203 -1.49 5.99 3.68
CA HIS A 203 -2.05 6.25 2.35
C HIS A 203 -3.51 5.77 2.24
N TYR A 204 -4.08 5.24 3.33
CA TYR A 204 -5.48 4.81 3.41
C TYR A 204 -6.32 5.88 4.10
N ASN A 205 -7.27 6.45 3.36
CA ASN A 205 -8.17 7.49 3.89
C ASN A 205 -8.97 6.99 5.08
N ASP A 206 -9.46 5.74 5.04
CA ASP A 206 -10.24 5.13 6.11
C ASP A 206 -9.49 5.14 7.44
N GLU A 207 -8.18 4.85 7.42
CA GLU A 207 -7.36 4.87 8.62
C GLU A 207 -7.22 6.28 9.20
N ILE A 208 -7.03 7.26 8.33
CA ILE A 208 -6.94 8.67 8.74
C ILE A 208 -8.25 9.13 9.37
N LEU A 209 -9.39 8.82 8.73
CA LEU A 209 -10.71 9.19 9.22
C LEU A 209 -11.09 8.46 10.52
N GLU A 210 -10.57 7.24 10.73
CA GLU A 210 -10.85 6.43 11.92
C GLU A 210 -10.09 6.92 13.16
N ILE A 211 -8.82 7.39 13.02
CA ILE A 211 -7.96 7.60 14.19
C ILE A 211 -7.44 9.02 14.35
N CYS A 212 -7.34 9.81 13.28
CA CYS A 212 -6.73 11.15 13.36
C CYS A 212 -7.72 12.21 13.85
N ASP A 213 -7.19 13.23 14.51
CA ASP A 213 -7.93 14.43 14.93
C ASP A 213 -7.80 15.56 13.90
N ALA A 214 -6.64 15.62 13.25
CA ALA A 214 -6.25 16.68 12.33
C ALA A 214 -5.38 16.11 11.21
N VAL A 215 -5.28 16.83 10.08
CA VAL A 215 -4.43 16.43 8.96
C VAL A 215 -3.66 17.60 8.37
N THR A 216 -2.46 17.29 7.91
CA THR A 216 -1.66 18.13 7.01
C THR A 216 -1.47 17.38 5.70
N VAL A 217 -1.77 18.03 4.58
CA VAL A 217 -1.64 17.47 3.24
C VAL A 217 -0.51 18.15 2.50
N LEU A 218 0.43 17.37 1.99
CA LEU A 218 1.52 17.82 1.13
C LEU A 218 1.23 17.44 -0.33
N ARG A 219 1.60 18.33 -1.26
CA ARG A 219 1.57 18.10 -2.70
C ARG A 219 2.75 18.81 -3.36
N ASP A 220 3.53 18.11 -4.19
CA ASP A 220 4.70 18.64 -4.91
C ASP A 220 5.68 19.39 -4.03
N GLY A 221 5.91 18.90 -2.80
CA GLY A 221 6.82 19.52 -1.83
C GLY A 221 6.28 20.75 -1.13
N ALA A 222 5.02 21.13 -1.34
CA ALA A 222 4.36 22.27 -0.72
C ALA A 222 3.19 21.85 0.17
N LEU A 223 2.76 22.73 1.05
CA LEU A 223 1.53 22.55 1.82
C LEU A 223 0.32 22.73 0.91
N ALA A 224 -0.44 21.66 0.67
CA ALA A 224 -1.69 21.71 -0.09
C ALA A 224 -2.89 22.11 0.78
N GLY A 225 -2.87 21.75 2.06
CA GLY A 225 -3.91 22.13 3.01
C GLY A 225 -3.70 21.54 4.39
N THR A 226 -4.40 22.11 5.36
CA THR A 226 -4.49 21.61 6.73
C THR A 226 -5.95 21.58 7.16
N ARG A 227 -6.31 20.60 7.98
CA ARG A 227 -7.57 20.58 8.71
C ARG A 227 -7.27 20.31 10.17
N ALA A 228 -7.60 21.29 11.02
CA ALA A 228 -7.39 21.20 12.46
C ALA A 228 -8.41 20.28 13.15
N ASP A 229 -9.49 19.94 12.45
CA ASP A 229 -10.52 18.99 12.84
C ASP A 229 -11.00 18.28 11.57
N ILE A 230 -11.05 16.96 11.59
CA ILE A 230 -11.50 16.12 10.48
C ILE A 230 -12.83 15.41 10.80
N THR A 231 -13.46 15.73 11.91
CA THR A 231 -14.77 15.17 12.29
C THR A 231 -15.80 15.43 11.18
N GLY A 232 -16.40 14.36 10.66
CA GLY A 232 -17.41 14.45 9.59
C GLY A 232 -16.85 14.63 8.18
N LEU A 233 -15.52 14.62 7.99
CA LEU A 233 -14.92 14.54 6.65
C LEU A 233 -15.23 13.18 6.02
N THR A 234 -15.54 13.18 4.71
CA THR A 234 -15.67 11.94 3.95
C THR A 234 -14.36 11.53 3.28
N SER A 235 -14.27 10.27 2.86
CA SER A 235 -13.10 9.75 2.11
C SER A 235 -12.88 10.52 0.80
N GLU A 236 -13.96 10.91 0.12
CA GLU A 236 -13.92 11.72 -1.12
C GLU A 236 -13.33 13.10 -0.85
N GLN A 237 -13.79 13.78 0.20
CA GLN A 237 -13.28 15.10 0.58
C GLN A 237 -11.80 15.05 0.97
N LEU A 238 -11.37 13.99 1.65
CA LEU A 238 -9.96 13.79 2.00
C LEU A 238 -9.13 13.53 0.73
N THR A 239 -9.65 12.72 -0.18
CA THR A 239 -9.05 12.45 -1.50
C THR A 239 -8.90 13.74 -2.30
N GLU A 240 -9.93 14.58 -2.33
CA GLU A 240 -9.91 15.88 -3.02
C GLU A 240 -8.83 16.80 -2.45
N LEU A 241 -8.62 16.80 -1.15
CA LEU A 241 -7.54 17.56 -0.52
C LEU A 241 -6.15 17.06 -0.95
N VAL A 242 -5.98 15.75 -1.11
CA VAL A 242 -4.69 15.13 -1.50
C VAL A 242 -4.38 15.37 -2.97
N ILE A 243 -5.34 15.12 -3.86
CA ILE A 243 -5.15 15.22 -5.32
C ILE A 243 -5.28 16.67 -5.80
N GLY A 244 -6.16 17.45 -5.17
CA GLY A 244 -6.55 18.81 -5.59
C GLY A 244 -7.86 18.83 -6.38
N HIS A 245 -8.43 20.02 -6.51
CA HIS A 245 -9.69 20.22 -7.24
C HIS A 245 -9.55 19.85 -8.72
N GLY A 246 -10.54 19.14 -9.26
CA GLY A 246 -10.68 18.85 -10.69
C GLY A 246 -10.17 17.49 -11.16
N VAL A 247 -9.73 16.60 -10.27
CA VAL A 247 -9.48 15.21 -10.66
C VAL A 247 -10.76 14.41 -10.48
N GLU A 248 -11.45 14.14 -11.60
CA GLU A 248 -12.54 13.16 -11.59
C GLU A 248 -11.99 11.80 -11.21
N LEU A 249 -12.49 11.25 -10.10
CA LEU A 249 -12.19 9.88 -9.72
C LEU A 249 -12.76 8.94 -10.77
N PHE A 250 -11.92 8.05 -11.26
CA PHE A 250 -12.36 7.04 -12.20
C PHE A 250 -13.54 6.25 -11.61
N GLN A 251 -14.59 6.13 -12.36
CA GLN A 251 -15.75 5.31 -12.07
C GLN A 251 -16.15 4.59 -13.36
N ARG A 252 -15.97 3.27 -13.36
CA ARG A 252 -16.41 2.44 -14.47
C ARG A 252 -17.92 2.51 -14.61
N LYS A 253 -18.41 2.71 -15.83
CA LYS A 253 -19.82 2.49 -16.14
C LYS A 253 -20.04 0.98 -16.23
N ARG A 254 -20.61 0.41 -15.17
CA ARG A 254 -20.92 -1.02 -15.13
C ARG A 254 -21.73 -1.45 -16.34
N ARG A 255 -21.42 -2.61 -16.86
CA ARG A 255 -22.06 -3.17 -18.05
C ARG A 255 -22.83 -4.40 -17.67
N ASP A 256 -24.02 -4.55 -18.26
CA ASP A 256 -24.74 -5.80 -18.17
C ASP A 256 -24.19 -6.78 -19.21
N HIS A 257 -23.68 -7.88 -18.71
CA HIS A 257 -23.14 -8.98 -19.51
C HIS A 257 -24.09 -10.19 -19.57
N SER A 258 -25.30 -10.07 -19.03
CA SER A 258 -26.32 -11.14 -19.02
C SER A 258 -26.62 -11.58 -20.44
N GLY A 259 -26.66 -12.89 -20.66
CA GLY A 259 -26.98 -13.47 -21.96
C GLY A 259 -25.89 -13.41 -23.03
N LYS A 260 -24.72 -12.82 -22.74
CA LYS A 260 -23.58 -12.88 -23.66
C LYS A 260 -22.89 -14.25 -23.56
N ALA A 261 -22.46 -14.79 -24.72
CA ALA A 261 -21.62 -15.98 -24.73
C ALA A 261 -20.29 -15.68 -23.96
N PRO A 262 -19.84 -16.57 -23.08
CA PRO A 262 -18.63 -16.34 -22.33
C PRO A 262 -17.40 -16.34 -23.24
N ALA A 263 -16.50 -15.36 -23.01
CA ALA A 263 -15.17 -15.34 -23.62
C ALA A 263 -14.25 -16.36 -22.94
N ILE A 264 -14.41 -16.49 -21.63
CA ILE A 264 -13.61 -17.39 -20.78
C ILE A 264 -14.58 -18.28 -19.99
N SER A 265 -14.36 -19.59 -20.03
CA SER A 265 -15.08 -20.54 -19.19
C SER A 265 -14.10 -21.41 -18.43
N LEU A 266 -14.15 -21.36 -17.12
CA LEU A 266 -13.40 -22.20 -16.20
C LEU A 266 -14.33 -23.24 -15.60
N ARG A 267 -13.92 -24.52 -15.56
CA ARG A 267 -14.71 -25.63 -15.01
C ARG A 267 -13.88 -26.54 -14.16
N GLY A 268 -14.41 -26.90 -13.00
CA GLY A 268 -13.84 -27.89 -12.11
C GLY A 268 -12.43 -27.60 -11.67
N VAL A 269 -12.12 -26.31 -11.39
CA VAL A 269 -10.77 -25.94 -10.90
C VAL A 269 -10.62 -26.47 -9.49
N ARG A 270 -9.61 -27.33 -9.29
CA ARG A 270 -9.27 -27.93 -7.99
C ARG A 270 -7.80 -27.80 -7.74
N GLY A 271 -7.44 -27.19 -6.61
CA GLY A 271 -6.08 -27.10 -6.07
C GLY A 271 -5.99 -27.84 -4.74
N LYS A 272 -4.89 -27.64 -4.01
CA LYS A 272 -4.68 -28.28 -2.69
C LYS A 272 -5.87 -28.09 -1.74
N TRP A 273 -6.48 -26.89 -1.75
CA TRP A 273 -7.65 -26.51 -0.96
C TRP A 273 -8.59 -25.56 -1.71
N LEU A 274 -8.26 -25.26 -2.97
CA LEU A 274 -9.08 -24.43 -3.85
C LEU A 274 -10.15 -25.28 -4.53
N ALA A 275 -11.36 -24.74 -4.64
CA ALA A 275 -12.46 -25.37 -5.37
C ALA A 275 -13.32 -24.30 -6.07
N LEU A 276 -13.35 -24.35 -7.39
CA LEU A 276 -14.21 -23.54 -8.24
C LEU A 276 -14.93 -24.46 -9.23
N ASP A 277 -16.24 -24.60 -9.08
CA ASP A 277 -17.03 -25.47 -9.95
C ASP A 277 -17.14 -24.90 -11.35
N SER A 278 -17.51 -23.64 -11.44
CA SER A 278 -17.62 -22.91 -12.71
C SER A 278 -17.42 -21.43 -12.54
N LEU A 279 -16.81 -20.80 -13.54
CA LEU A 279 -16.76 -19.34 -13.69
C LEU A 279 -16.78 -19.02 -15.18
N ASP A 280 -17.78 -18.26 -15.60
CA ASP A 280 -17.89 -17.73 -16.94
C ASP A 280 -17.63 -16.23 -16.90
N ILE A 281 -16.82 -15.72 -17.83
CA ILE A 281 -16.50 -14.30 -17.96
C ILE A 281 -16.81 -13.90 -19.40
N ALA A 282 -17.65 -12.88 -19.57
CA ALA A 282 -18.01 -12.37 -20.88
C ALA A 282 -16.88 -11.55 -21.53
N PRO A 283 -16.90 -11.34 -22.86
CA PRO A 283 -15.98 -10.41 -23.50
C PRO A 283 -16.08 -9.02 -22.89
N GLY A 284 -14.96 -8.46 -22.48
CA GLY A 284 -14.89 -7.15 -21.87
C GLY A 284 -15.48 -7.05 -20.46
N GLU A 285 -15.77 -8.15 -19.80
CA GLU A 285 -16.21 -8.14 -18.41
C GLU A 285 -15.03 -7.99 -17.46
N VAL A 286 -15.18 -7.15 -16.43
CA VAL A 286 -14.22 -6.99 -15.35
C VAL A 286 -14.79 -7.61 -14.07
N VAL A 287 -14.15 -8.68 -13.59
CA VAL A 287 -14.58 -9.45 -12.41
C VAL A 287 -13.63 -9.18 -11.26
N GLY A 288 -14.15 -8.71 -10.13
CA GLY A 288 -13.40 -8.54 -8.88
C GLY A 288 -13.33 -9.87 -8.10
N PHE A 289 -12.14 -10.20 -7.62
CA PHE A 289 -11.90 -11.28 -6.66
C PHE A 289 -11.46 -10.66 -5.35
N THR A 290 -12.14 -10.99 -4.26
CA THR A 290 -11.78 -10.51 -2.92
C THR A 290 -12.12 -11.54 -1.85
N GLY A 291 -11.64 -11.29 -0.63
CA GLY A 291 -11.84 -12.13 0.55
C GLY A 291 -10.80 -11.80 1.62
N LEU A 292 -10.88 -12.47 2.77
CA LEU A 292 -9.86 -12.35 3.79
C LEU A 292 -8.50 -12.87 3.25
N PRO A 293 -7.36 -12.40 3.79
CA PRO A 293 -6.06 -12.97 3.45
C PRO A 293 -6.05 -14.48 3.63
N GLY A 294 -5.69 -15.21 2.56
CA GLY A 294 -5.74 -16.67 2.56
C GLY A 294 -7.11 -17.29 2.27
N ALA A 295 -8.16 -16.50 1.97
CA ALA A 295 -9.48 -17.01 1.61
C ALA A 295 -9.54 -17.70 0.22
N GLY A 296 -8.53 -17.48 -0.64
CA GLY A 296 -8.41 -18.18 -1.92
C GLY A 296 -8.48 -17.30 -3.16
N ALA A 297 -8.85 -16.03 -3.06
CA ALA A 297 -8.98 -15.13 -4.21
C ALA A 297 -7.69 -15.03 -5.03
N LYS A 298 -6.59 -14.71 -4.36
CA LYS A 298 -5.26 -14.59 -4.96
C LYS A 298 -4.72 -15.94 -5.44
N GLU A 299 -4.86 -16.95 -4.61
CA GLU A 299 -4.41 -18.29 -4.91
C GLU A 299 -5.16 -18.88 -6.12
N MET A 300 -6.44 -18.57 -6.30
CA MET A 300 -7.23 -18.96 -7.47
C MET A 300 -6.68 -18.32 -8.75
N ALA A 301 -6.41 -17.02 -8.74
CA ALA A 301 -5.79 -16.34 -9.89
C ALA A 301 -4.42 -16.93 -10.24
N ARG A 302 -3.59 -17.21 -9.23
CA ARG A 302 -2.29 -17.87 -9.41
C ARG A 302 -2.42 -19.32 -9.93
N ALA A 303 -3.44 -20.06 -9.51
CA ALA A 303 -3.71 -21.39 -10.01
C ALA A 303 -4.13 -21.38 -11.49
N ILE A 304 -4.99 -20.43 -11.89
CA ILE A 304 -5.39 -20.23 -13.29
C ILE A 304 -4.19 -19.89 -14.16
N PHE A 305 -3.24 -19.14 -13.64
CA PHE A 305 -1.99 -18.76 -14.36
C PHE A 305 -0.91 -19.86 -14.34
N GLY A 306 -1.14 -20.97 -13.65
CA GLY A 306 -0.16 -22.06 -13.55
C GLY A 306 1.01 -21.82 -12.60
N LEU A 307 0.90 -20.85 -11.67
CA LEU A 307 1.86 -20.63 -10.58
C LEU A 307 1.64 -21.59 -9.41
N HIS A 308 0.40 -22.02 -9.20
CA HIS A 308 0.06 -23.01 -8.20
C HIS A 308 -0.51 -24.26 -8.87
N PRO A 309 -0.14 -25.47 -8.42
CA PRO A 309 -0.68 -26.71 -8.99
C PRO A 309 -2.21 -26.78 -8.84
N ALA A 310 -2.89 -26.90 -9.95
CA ALA A 310 -4.33 -27.09 -10.00
C ALA A 310 -4.71 -27.95 -11.22
N ILE A 311 -5.86 -28.60 -11.13
CA ILE A 311 -6.51 -29.29 -12.25
C ILE A 311 -7.81 -28.55 -12.59
N GLY A 312 -8.33 -28.79 -13.77
CA GLY A 312 -9.56 -28.16 -14.27
C GLY A 312 -9.46 -27.94 -15.77
N THR A 313 -10.49 -27.33 -16.33
CA THR A 313 -10.51 -26.98 -17.74
C THR A 313 -10.78 -25.52 -17.98
N LEU A 314 -10.22 -25.03 -19.07
CA LEU A 314 -10.34 -23.68 -19.59
C LEU A 314 -10.85 -23.74 -21.02
N ALA A 315 -11.89 -22.98 -21.34
CA ALA A 315 -12.27 -22.68 -22.71
C ALA A 315 -12.16 -21.17 -22.94
N MET A 316 -11.59 -20.78 -24.08
CA MET A 316 -11.46 -19.39 -24.49
C MET A 316 -12.05 -19.23 -25.89
N ASN A 317 -12.61 -18.07 -26.22
CA ASN A 317 -13.27 -17.76 -27.51
C ASN A 317 -12.67 -18.51 -28.70
N GLY A 318 -13.45 -19.45 -29.29
CA GLY A 318 -13.08 -20.19 -30.48
C GLY A 318 -11.98 -21.25 -30.31
N ALA A 319 -11.35 -21.34 -29.15
CA ALA A 319 -10.47 -22.46 -28.80
C ALA A 319 -11.27 -23.51 -28.03
N GLY A 320 -11.08 -24.77 -28.36
CA GLY A 320 -11.73 -25.89 -27.63
C GLY A 320 -11.39 -25.92 -26.15
N VAL A 321 -12.09 -26.75 -25.40
CA VAL A 321 -11.83 -26.98 -23.97
C VAL A 321 -10.42 -27.56 -23.79
N GLN A 322 -9.57 -26.92 -22.98
CA GLN A 322 -8.20 -27.34 -22.71
C GLN A 322 -7.99 -27.52 -21.19
N PRO A 323 -7.04 -28.35 -20.77
CA PRO A 323 -6.62 -28.35 -19.36
C PRO A 323 -6.09 -26.98 -18.94
N LEU A 324 -6.22 -26.67 -17.65
CA LEU A 324 -5.56 -25.47 -17.09
C LEU A 324 -4.05 -25.48 -17.35
N PRO A 325 -3.44 -24.31 -17.63
CA PRO A 325 -2.00 -24.19 -17.75
C PRO A 325 -1.27 -24.72 -16.51
N ARG A 326 -0.17 -25.45 -16.72
CA ARG A 326 0.66 -25.98 -15.63
C ARG A 326 1.91 -25.15 -15.37
N SER A 327 2.08 -24.07 -16.09
CA SER A 327 3.20 -23.14 -15.95
C SER A 327 2.81 -21.77 -16.49
N PRO A 328 3.47 -20.70 -16.06
CA PRO A 328 3.30 -19.35 -16.64
C PRO A 328 3.53 -19.29 -18.15
N SER A 329 4.50 -20.04 -18.68
CA SER A 329 4.76 -20.12 -20.14
C SER A 329 3.55 -20.67 -20.89
N ALA A 330 2.98 -21.78 -20.41
CA ALA A 330 1.78 -22.34 -21.00
C ALA A 330 0.55 -21.41 -20.89
N ALA A 331 0.48 -20.61 -19.81
CA ALA A 331 -0.58 -19.61 -19.64
C ALA A 331 -0.44 -18.48 -20.68
N PHE A 332 0.76 -17.96 -20.89
CA PHE A 332 1.02 -16.96 -21.95
C PHE A 332 0.66 -17.50 -23.34
N GLU A 333 1.04 -18.74 -23.66
CA GLU A 333 0.70 -19.40 -24.93
C GLU A 333 -0.82 -19.57 -25.09
N ALA A 334 -1.53 -19.79 -23.99
CA ALA A 334 -3.00 -19.84 -23.97
C ALA A 334 -3.65 -18.45 -24.08
N GLY A 335 -2.90 -17.36 -24.02
CA GLY A 335 -3.42 -15.98 -24.04
C GLY A 335 -3.89 -15.48 -22.67
N ILE A 336 -3.31 -15.99 -21.59
CA ILE A 336 -3.55 -15.52 -20.22
C ILE A 336 -2.33 -14.73 -19.77
N ALA A 337 -2.55 -13.54 -19.21
CA ALA A 337 -1.50 -12.75 -18.56
C ALA A 337 -1.84 -12.49 -17.09
N TYR A 338 -0.80 -12.39 -16.26
CA TYR A 338 -0.92 -12.13 -14.83
C TYR A 338 0.06 -11.02 -14.42
N LEU A 339 -0.46 -10.00 -13.77
CA LEU A 339 0.30 -8.94 -13.12
C LEU A 339 0.35 -9.21 -11.62
N SER A 340 1.55 -9.45 -11.08
CA SER A 340 1.77 -9.74 -9.65
C SER A 340 1.65 -8.48 -8.79
N ASP A 341 1.22 -8.64 -7.53
CA ASP A 341 1.24 -7.60 -6.50
C ASP A 341 2.66 -7.21 -6.07
N ASP A 342 3.64 -8.10 -6.22
CA ASP A 342 5.05 -7.79 -5.93
C ASP A 342 5.82 -7.41 -7.21
N ARG A 343 5.70 -6.11 -7.57
CA ARG A 343 6.37 -5.57 -8.76
C ARG A 343 7.89 -5.65 -8.71
N ARG A 344 8.51 -5.65 -7.51
CA ARG A 344 9.98 -5.69 -7.36
C ARG A 344 10.53 -7.08 -7.55
N LYS A 345 9.81 -8.09 -7.10
CA LYS A 345 10.23 -9.49 -7.18
C LYS A 345 9.83 -10.13 -8.50
N ASP A 346 8.58 -9.93 -8.91
CA ASP A 346 7.96 -10.66 -10.02
C ASP A 346 7.59 -9.74 -11.19
N GLY A 347 7.42 -8.44 -10.96
CA GLY A 347 6.86 -7.50 -11.93
C GLY A 347 7.90 -6.93 -12.90
N ALA A 348 9.08 -6.53 -12.44
CA ALA A 348 10.09 -5.92 -13.31
C ALA A 348 11.51 -6.32 -12.91
N VAL A 349 12.41 -6.36 -13.89
CA VAL A 349 13.85 -6.50 -13.65
C VAL A 349 14.45 -5.09 -13.53
N GLY A 350 14.62 -4.63 -12.30
CA GLY A 350 14.90 -3.23 -11.97
C GLY A 350 16.15 -2.65 -12.65
N GLN A 351 17.20 -3.46 -12.88
CA GLN A 351 18.44 -3.03 -13.52
C GLN A 351 18.34 -2.94 -15.05
N MET A 352 17.35 -3.62 -15.66
CA MET A 352 17.12 -3.55 -17.11
C MET A 352 16.40 -2.26 -17.48
N SER A 353 16.48 -1.90 -18.77
CA SER A 353 15.79 -0.74 -19.30
C SER A 353 14.26 -0.91 -19.25
N ILE A 354 13.54 0.20 -19.28
CA ILE A 354 12.08 0.24 -19.40
C ILE A 354 11.63 -0.54 -20.63
N GLY A 355 12.27 -0.28 -21.78
CA GLY A 355 11.97 -0.95 -23.03
C GLY A 355 12.18 -2.46 -22.97
N SER A 356 13.30 -2.92 -22.44
CA SER A 356 13.58 -4.35 -22.26
C SER A 356 12.55 -5.03 -21.34
N ASN A 357 12.11 -4.34 -20.27
CA ASN A 357 11.06 -4.86 -19.40
C ASN A 357 9.73 -4.99 -20.14
N ILE A 358 9.32 -4.02 -20.95
CA ILE A 358 8.09 -4.07 -21.74
C ILE A 358 8.15 -5.22 -22.75
N ALA A 359 9.28 -5.39 -23.45
CA ALA A 359 9.41 -6.34 -24.55
C ALA A 359 9.55 -7.81 -24.10
N MET A 360 10.15 -8.07 -22.92
CA MET A 360 10.64 -9.40 -22.54
C MET A 360 9.57 -10.51 -22.53
N SER A 361 8.34 -10.23 -22.14
CA SER A 361 7.30 -11.26 -22.02
C SER A 361 6.72 -11.68 -23.39
N SER A 362 6.98 -10.94 -24.44
CA SER A 362 6.49 -11.18 -25.80
C SER A 362 7.61 -11.41 -26.83
N LEU A 363 8.82 -11.72 -26.38
CA LEU A 363 9.98 -11.97 -27.27
C LEU A 363 9.74 -13.11 -28.26
N ALA A 364 9.06 -14.18 -27.83
CA ALA A 364 8.78 -15.34 -28.67
C ALA A 364 8.02 -14.97 -29.95
N THR A 365 7.14 -13.97 -29.91
CA THR A 365 6.34 -13.52 -31.07
C THR A 365 7.18 -12.72 -32.10
N ARG A 366 8.35 -12.24 -31.69
CA ARG A 366 9.27 -11.42 -32.52
C ARG A 366 10.62 -12.08 -32.76
N SER A 367 10.74 -13.34 -32.37
CA SER A 367 11.97 -14.10 -32.58
C SER A 367 11.80 -15.07 -33.73
N LYS A 368 12.72 -15.05 -34.68
CA LYS A 368 12.82 -16.02 -35.79
C LYS A 368 14.18 -16.68 -35.75
N LEU A 369 14.23 -18.01 -35.71
CA LEU A 369 15.48 -18.79 -35.66
C LEU A 369 16.46 -18.35 -34.58
N GLY A 370 15.95 -17.86 -33.42
CA GLY A 370 16.76 -17.39 -32.31
C GLY A 370 17.22 -15.92 -32.39
N PHE A 371 16.89 -15.22 -33.46
CA PHE A 371 17.18 -13.79 -33.64
C PHE A 371 15.94 -12.96 -33.38
N ILE A 372 16.11 -11.85 -32.64
CA ILE A 372 15.04 -10.88 -32.38
C ILE A 372 14.96 -9.91 -33.55
N ASP A 373 13.76 -9.65 -34.02
CA ASP A 373 13.48 -8.60 -35.01
C ASP A 373 13.51 -7.25 -34.27
N ALA A 374 14.58 -6.48 -34.47
CA ALA A 374 14.84 -5.24 -33.76
C ALA A 374 13.80 -4.14 -34.06
N ASP A 375 13.28 -4.08 -35.28
CA ASP A 375 12.29 -3.09 -35.67
C ASP A 375 10.92 -3.41 -35.05
N ALA A 376 10.55 -4.69 -35.03
CA ALA A 376 9.33 -5.16 -34.36
C ALA A 376 9.43 -4.98 -32.85
N GLU A 377 10.60 -5.18 -32.26
CA GLU A 377 10.82 -4.93 -30.82
C GLU A 377 10.69 -3.45 -30.49
N ALA A 378 11.36 -2.58 -31.25
CA ALA A 378 11.29 -1.13 -31.07
C ALA A 378 9.84 -0.60 -31.21
N SER A 379 9.08 -1.15 -32.17
CA SER A 379 7.67 -0.81 -32.35
C SER A 379 6.82 -1.13 -31.10
N VAL A 380 6.98 -2.32 -30.53
CA VAL A 380 6.27 -2.74 -29.31
C VAL A 380 6.67 -1.89 -28.11
N ILE A 381 7.97 -1.63 -27.94
CA ILE A 381 8.48 -0.78 -26.87
C ILE A 381 7.85 0.61 -26.95
N ASN A 382 7.94 1.26 -28.11
CA ASN A 382 7.41 2.62 -28.29
C ASN A 382 5.90 2.68 -28.09
N HIS A 383 5.17 1.68 -28.63
CA HIS A 383 3.71 1.60 -28.45
C HIS A 383 3.32 1.55 -26.97
N TYR A 384 3.82 0.58 -26.21
CA TYR A 384 3.41 0.42 -24.81
C TYR A 384 4.04 1.46 -23.89
N PHE A 385 5.24 1.98 -24.19
CA PHE A 385 5.81 3.09 -23.44
C PHE A 385 4.91 4.34 -23.52
N ALA A 386 4.41 4.65 -24.72
CA ALA A 386 3.48 5.77 -24.95
C ALA A 386 2.10 5.47 -24.37
N ALA A 387 1.51 4.29 -24.64
CA ALA A 387 0.17 3.92 -24.19
C ALA A 387 0.05 3.90 -22.66
N MET A 388 1.09 3.45 -21.95
CA MET A 388 1.13 3.48 -20.48
C MET A 388 1.41 4.87 -19.91
N GLY A 389 1.78 5.84 -20.70
CA GLY A 389 2.13 7.19 -20.25
C GLY A 389 3.24 7.15 -19.18
N VAL A 390 4.29 6.36 -19.41
CA VAL A 390 5.43 6.24 -18.49
C VAL A 390 6.20 7.56 -18.47
N LYS A 391 6.33 8.17 -17.29
CA LYS A 391 7.06 9.42 -17.11
C LYS A 391 8.57 9.17 -17.07
N SER A 392 9.20 9.07 -18.23
CA SER A 392 10.64 8.94 -18.44
C SER A 392 11.05 9.65 -19.73
N PRO A 393 12.29 10.20 -19.85
CA PRO A 393 12.75 10.83 -21.10
C PRO A 393 12.76 9.87 -22.31
N ASN A 394 13.13 8.61 -22.10
CA ASN A 394 13.10 7.57 -23.10
C ASN A 394 13.04 6.16 -22.45
N PRO A 395 12.76 5.09 -23.23
CA PRO A 395 12.66 3.73 -22.71
C PRO A 395 14.00 3.07 -22.34
N ASP A 396 15.16 3.71 -22.58
CA ASP A 396 16.48 3.12 -22.31
C ASP A 396 16.90 3.27 -20.84
N TYR A 397 16.23 4.13 -20.08
CA TYR A 397 16.50 4.28 -18.65
C TYR A 397 16.13 3.03 -17.86
N SER A 398 16.92 2.76 -16.81
CA SER A 398 16.64 1.66 -15.87
C SER A 398 15.31 1.86 -15.14
N VAL A 399 14.56 0.77 -14.97
CA VAL A 399 13.28 0.78 -14.22
C VAL A 399 13.47 1.26 -12.78
N ASN A 400 14.63 1.01 -12.16
CA ASN A 400 14.94 1.48 -10.81
C ASN A 400 14.95 3.02 -10.65
N THR A 401 15.07 3.76 -11.76
CA THR A 401 15.03 5.24 -11.73
C THR A 401 13.60 5.79 -11.64
N LEU A 402 12.60 4.94 -11.84
CA LEU A 402 11.19 5.32 -11.87
C LEU A 402 10.56 5.33 -10.47
N SER A 403 9.55 6.20 -10.29
CA SER A 403 8.63 6.10 -9.15
C SER A 403 7.84 4.79 -9.19
N GLY A 404 7.34 4.35 -8.03
CA GLY A 404 6.57 3.11 -7.93
C GLY A 404 5.38 3.02 -8.90
N GLY A 405 4.67 4.12 -9.12
CA GLY A 405 3.56 4.17 -10.08
C GLY A 405 4.00 4.01 -11.53
N ASN A 406 5.14 4.60 -11.93
CA ASN A 406 5.69 4.39 -13.26
C ASN A 406 6.25 2.98 -13.45
N GLN A 407 6.84 2.38 -12.40
CA GLN A 407 7.20 0.96 -12.42
C GLN A 407 5.98 0.05 -12.66
N GLN A 408 4.85 0.36 -12.00
CA GLN A 408 3.59 -0.38 -12.20
C GLN A 408 3.09 -0.29 -13.64
N LYS A 409 3.16 0.90 -14.25
CA LYS A 409 2.83 1.12 -15.65
C LYS A 409 3.73 0.31 -16.60
N VAL A 410 5.03 0.21 -16.30
CA VAL A 410 5.97 -0.65 -17.06
C VAL A 410 5.58 -2.13 -16.91
N CYS A 411 5.28 -2.61 -15.70
CA CYS A 411 4.83 -3.98 -15.47
C CYS A 411 3.52 -4.29 -16.21
N LEU A 412 2.58 -3.33 -16.23
CA LEU A 412 1.34 -3.48 -16.98
C LEU A 412 1.63 -3.52 -18.49
N GLY A 413 2.46 -2.61 -19.03
CA GLY A 413 2.87 -2.62 -20.44
C GLY A 413 3.54 -3.95 -20.85
N ARG A 414 4.37 -4.53 -19.96
CA ARG A 414 5.01 -5.84 -20.17
C ARG A 414 3.98 -6.97 -20.36
N VAL A 415 2.95 -7.05 -19.52
CA VAL A 415 1.94 -8.11 -19.66
C VAL A 415 0.99 -7.85 -20.81
N LEU A 416 0.70 -6.60 -21.14
CA LEU A 416 -0.13 -6.22 -22.27
C LEU A 416 0.58 -6.44 -23.62
N ALA A 417 1.90 -6.38 -23.67
CA ALA A 417 2.67 -6.71 -24.86
C ALA A 417 2.50 -8.15 -25.33
N THR A 418 1.96 -9.04 -24.48
CA THR A 418 1.57 -10.41 -24.84
C THR A 418 0.21 -10.51 -25.53
N GLN A 419 -0.55 -9.40 -25.62
CA GLN A 419 -1.90 -9.34 -26.20
C GLN A 419 -2.86 -10.38 -25.58
N PRO A 420 -3.08 -10.34 -24.27
CA PRO A 420 -3.84 -11.36 -23.58
C PRO A 420 -5.34 -11.30 -23.94
N ARG A 421 -6.00 -12.47 -23.89
CA ARG A 421 -7.47 -12.60 -23.95
C ARG A 421 -8.07 -12.56 -22.55
N LEU A 422 -7.31 -13.03 -21.54
CA LEU A 422 -7.61 -12.92 -20.12
C LEU A 422 -6.45 -12.22 -19.44
N LEU A 423 -6.73 -11.08 -18.84
CA LEU A 423 -5.78 -10.34 -18.00
C LEU A 423 -6.17 -10.51 -16.53
N MET A 424 -5.28 -11.00 -15.71
CA MET A 424 -5.44 -11.03 -14.27
C MET A 424 -4.47 -10.04 -13.62
N VAL A 425 -4.97 -9.16 -12.77
CA VAL A 425 -4.19 -8.15 -12.06
C VAL A 425 -4.37 -8.30 -10.56
N ASP A 426 -3.28 -8.56 -9.86
CA ASP A 426 -3.24 -8.78 -8.40
C ASP A 426 -2.77 -7.49 -7.72
N GLU A 427 -3.66 -6.87 -6.93
CA GLU A 427 -3.43 -5.60 -6.22
C GLU A 427 -2.86 -4.50 -7.15
N PRO A 428 -3.50 -4.19 -8.29
CA PRO A 428 -2.90 -3.37 -9.36
C PRO A 428 -2.55 -1.96 -8.92
N THR A 429 -3.19 -1.45 -7.87
CA THR A 429 -2.99 -0.07 -7.41
C THR A 429 -2.30 0.02 -6.04
N ARG A 430 -1.80 -1.10 -5.52
CA ARG A 430 -1.15 -1.13 -4.22
C ARG A 430 0.17 -0.37 -4.21
N GLY A 431 0.31 0.55 -3.24
CA GLY A 431 1.55 1.31 -3.03
C GLY A 431 1.91 2.25 -4.19
N ILE A 432 0.91 2.76 -4.91
CA ILE A 432 1.05 3.81 -5.93
C ILE A 432 0.18 5.01 -5.60
N ASP A 433 0.52 6.14 -6.18
CA ASP A 433 -0.20 7.40 -5.97
C ASP A 433 -1.61 7.36 -6.53
N MET A 434 -2.50 8.16 -5.95
CA MET A 434 -3.92 8.20 -6.35
C MET A 434 -4.09 8.58 -7.82
N GLY A 435 -3.31 9.53 -8.34
CA GLY A 435 -3.35 9.89 -9.77
C GLY A 435 -2.99 8.71 -10.67
N VAL A 436 -1.95 7.96 -10.31
CA VAL A 436 -1.55 6.75 -11.07
C VAL A 436 -2.57 5.61 -10.88
N LYS A 437 -3.21 5.50 -9.70
CA LYS A 437 -4.34 4.58 -9.52
C LYS A 437 -5.42 4.80 -10.59
N GLN A 438 -5.82 6.05 -10.77
CA GLN A 438 -6.83 6.42 -11.79
C GLN A 438 -6.39 6.04 -13.20
N ASP A 439 -5.11 6.30 -13.54
CA ASP A 439 -4.55 5.94 -14.84
C ASP A 439 -4.59 4.42 -15.08
N VAL A 440 -4.18 3.62 -14.08
CA VAL A 440 -4.21 2.15 -14.16
C VAL A 440 -5.63 1.63 -14.35
N LEU A 441 -6.60 2.16 -13.60
CA LEU A 441 -8.00 1.75 -13.73
C LEU A 441 -8.60 2.15 -15.09
N ARG A 442 -8.23 3.32 -15.66
CA ARG A 442 -8.63 3.70 -17.02
C ARG A 442 -8.05 2.75 -18.06
N ILE A 443 -6.78 2.39 -17.96
CA ILE A 443 -6.14 1.43 -18.86
C ILE A 443 -6.87 0.07 -18.81
N ILE A 444 -7.24 -0.40 -17.62
CA ILE A 444 -8.03 -1.63 -17.47
C ILE A 444 -9.40 -1.52 -18.14
N ASP A 445 -10.06 -0.36 -18.00
CA ASP A 445 -11.36 -0.10 -18.64
C ASP A 445 -11.26 -0.06 -20.17
N GLU A 446 -10.24 0.61 -20.72
CA GLU A 446 -9.95 0.64 -22.15
C GLU A 446 -9.69 -0.78 -22.73
N LEU A 447 -8.99 -1.62 -21.99
CA LEU A 447 -8.77 -3.02 -22.38
C LEU A 447 -10.08 -3.82 -22.39
N SER A 448 -10.92 -3.58 -21.39
CA SER A 448 -12.25 -4.15 -21.32
C SER A 448 -13.12 -3.68 -22.51
N ASP A 449 -13.03 -2.40 -22.91
CA ASP A 449 -13.70 -1.89 -24.11
C ASP A 449 -13.22 -2.57 -25.38
N ALA A 450 -11.94 -2.95 -25.44
CA ALA A 450 -11.36 -3.73 -26.52
C ALA A 450 -11.76 -5.24 -26.50
N GLY A 451 -12.56 -5.67 -25.51
CA GLY A 451 -13.07 -7.03 -25.39
C GLY A 451 -12.21 -7.99 -24.57
N VAL A 452 -11.14 -7.52 -23.93
CA VAL A 452 -10.31 -8.33 -23.02
C VAL A 452 -11.10 -8.64 -21.75
N ALA A 453 -11.19 -9.92 -21.37
CA ALA A 453 -11.72 -10.33 -20.08
C ALA A 453 -10.72 -10.02 -18.99
N VAL A 454 -11.16 -9.42 -17.88
CA VAL A 454 -10.26 -9.00 -16.80
C VAL A 454 -10.69 -9.56 -15.46
N ILE A 455 -9.73 -10.04 -14.66
CA ILE A 455 -9.91 -10.36 -13.25
C ILE A 455 -9.05 -9.39 -12.43
N ILE A 456 -9.66 -8.63 -11.54
CA ILE A 456 -8.96 -7.79 -10.55
C ILE A 456 -9.03 -8.51 -9.20
N VAL A 457 -7.87 -8.88 -8.67
CA VAL A 457 -7.76 -9.36 -7.29
C VAL A 457 -7.39 -8.17 -6.42
N SER A 458 -8.24 -7.79 -5.50
CA SER A 458 -7.98 -6.63 -4.64
C SER A 458 -8.59 -6.79 -3.26
N SER A 459 -7.85 -6.31 -2.26
CA SER A 459 -8.32 -6.12 -0.88
C SER A 459 -8.93 -4.72 -0.67
N ASP A 460 -8.72 -3.78 -1.61
CA ASP A 460 -9.26 -2.42 -1.60
C ASP A 460 -10.70 -2.44 -2.12
N THR A 461 -11.67 -2.35 -1.19
CA THR A 461 -13.11 -2.38 -1.53
C THR A 461 -13.54 -1.18 -2.37
N ASP A 462 -12.93 0.00 -2.17
CA ASP A 462 -13.21 1.21 -2.95
C ASP A 462 -12.74 1.03 -4.40
N GLU A 463 -11.60 0.37 -4.62
CA GLU A 463 -11.12 0.01 -5.95
C GLU A 463 -12.11 -0.91 -6.67
N LEU A 464 -12.56 -1.97 -5.99
CA LEU A 464 -13.53 -2.92 -6.57
C LEU A 464 -14.85 -2.24 -6.94
N VAL A 465 -15.41 -1.43 -6.05
CA VAL A 465 -16.67 -0.70 -6.32
C VAL A 465 -16.56 0.19 -7.56
N ARG A 466 -15.37 0.74 -7.83
CA ARG A 466 -15.12 1.66 -8.95
C ARG A 466 -14.75 0.97 -10.25
N ALA A 467 -14.19 -0.25 -10.19
CA ALA A 467 -13.49 -0.84 -11.33
C ALA A 467 -14.19 -2.07 -11.95
N VAL A 468 -15.15 -2.71 -11.26
CA VAL A 468 -15.64 -4.02 -11.69
C VAL A 468 -17.12 -4.05 -12.04
N ASP A 469 -17.52 -5.03 -12.86
CA ASP A 469 -18.93 -5.28 -13.24
C ASP A 469 -19.59 -6.24 -12.24
N ARG A 470 -18.83 -7.17 -11.61
CA ARG A 470 -19.25 -8.03 -10.49
C ARG A 470 -18.09 -8.36 -9.56
N VAL A 471 -18.41 -8.77 -8.32
CA VAL A 471 -17.44 -9.16 -7.31
C VAL A 471 -17.71 -10.59 -6.86
N CYS A 472 -16.68 -11.44 -6.91
CA CYS A 472 -16.69 -12.79 -6.33
C CYS A 472 -16.00 -12.75 -4.96
N ILE A 473 -16.73 -13.04 -3.90
CA ILE A 473 -16.24 -13.11 -2.53
C ILE A 473 -15.74 -14.52 -2.25
N PHE A 474 -14.47 -14.65 -1.93
CA PHE A 474 -13.84 -15.95 -1.62
C PHE A 474 -13.87 -16.22 -0.12
N ASP A 475 -14.11 -17.47 0.23
CA ASP A 475 -13.97 -18.03 1.56
C ASP A 475 -13.54 -19.50 1.46
N GLN A 476 -12.54 -19.90 2.26
CA GLN A 476 -12.01 -21.26 2.32
C GLN A 476 -11.74 -21.90 0.94
N GLY A 477 -11.23 -21.11 0.00
CA GLY A 477 -10.85 -21.58 -1.34
C GLY A 477 -11.98 -21.68 -2.35
N THR A 478 -13.19 -21.25 -2.00
CA THR A 478 -14.39 -21.28 -2.85
C THR A 478 -14.98 -19.88 -3.04
N ILE A 479 -15.79 -19.69 -4.08
CA ILE A 479 -16.63 -18.48 -4.18
C ILE A 479 -17.85 -18.69 -3.29
N LYS A 480 -17.91 -17.93 -2.21
CA LYS A 480 -19.03 -17.94 -1.26
C LYS A 480 -20.23 -17.17 -1.79
N GLU A 481 -19.98 -16.03 -2.40
CA GLU A 481 -21.02 -15.09 -2.88
C GLU A 481 -20.52 -14.35 -4.10
N THR A 482 -21.44 -14.00 -5.00
CA THR A 482 -21.15 -13.11 -6.14
C THR A 482 -22.09 -11.92 -6.08
N LEU A 483 -21.54 -10.71 -6.00
CA LEU A 483 -22.28 -9.45 -5.97
C LEU A 483 -22.31 -8.84 -7.37
N THR A 484 -23.48 -8.28 -7.76
CA THR A 484 -23.70 -7.65 -9.06
C THR A 484 -24.53 -6.39 -8.90
N GLY A 485 -24.48 -5.49 -9.88
CA GLY A 485 -25.33 -4.29 -9.93
C GLY A 485 -25.19 -3.40 -8.69
N GLU A 486 -26.32 -3.09 -8.04
CA GLU A 486 -26.35 -2.20 -6.86
C GLU A 486 -25.77 -2.82 -5.59
N ASP A 487 -25.67 -4.15 -5.52
CA ASP A 487 -25.03 -4.85 -4.38
C ASP A 487 -23.51 -4.61 -4.31
N ILE A 488 -22.89 -4.10 -5.38
CA ILE A 488 -21.48 -3.73 -5.37
C ILE A 488 -21.33 -2.36 -4.70
N CYS A 489 -21.35 -2.35 -3.37
CA CYS A 489 -21.04 -1.20 -2.54
C CYS A 489 -20.06 -1.60 -1.42
N VAL A 490 -19.38 -0.62 -0.86
CA VAL A 490 -18.32 -0.83 0.16
C VAL A 490 -18.84 -1.61 1.36
N GLU A 491 -20.02 -1.23 1.85
CA GLU A 491 -20.66 -1.82 3.04
C GLU A 491 -20.99 -3.30 2.80
N ARG A 492 -21.57 -3.62 1.63
CA ARG A 492 -21.98 -4.99 1.29
C ARG A 492 -20.77 -5.90 1.09
N ILE A 493 -19.74 -5.43 0.36
CA ILE A 493 -18.50 -6.20 0.17
C ILE A 493 -17.85 -6.47 1.54
N ARG A 494 -17.71 -5.46 2.41
CA ARG A 494 -17.12 -5.62 3.75
C ARG A 494 -17.92 -6.58 4.62
N ALA A 495 -19.26 -6.47 4.62
CA ALA A 495 -20.13 -7.38 5.37
C ALA A 495 -19.97 -8.83 4.90
N SER A 496 -19.93 -9.07 3.58
CA SER A 496 -19.79 -10.41 3.01
C SER A 496 -18.42 -11.03 3.30
N VAL A 497 -17.33 -10.21 3.27
CA VAL A 497 -15.98 -10.64 3.63
C VAL A 497 -15.86 -10.93 5.12
N GLN A 498 -16.44 -10.10 6.00
CA GLN A 498 -16.38 -10.29 7.46
C GLN A 498 -17.28 -11.41 7.95
N GLY A 499 -18.44 -11.64 7.34
CA GLY A 499 -19.36 -12.74 7.65
C GLY A 499 -18.80 -14.12 7.32
N SER A 500 -17.58 -14.20 6.81
CA SER A 500 -16.84 -15.44 6.51
C SER A 500 -16.16 -16.06 7.75
N SER A 501 -16.26 -15.43 8.93
CA SER A 501 -15.50 -15.79 10.15
C SER A 501 -16.33 -16.53 11.20
N SER A 502 -17.51 -17.11 10.87
CA SER A 502 -18.34 -17.87 11.82
C SER A 502 -18.40 -19.34 11.49
#